data_7c172631741a21b615e61fe529171218
#
_entry.id   7c172631741a21b615e61fe529171218
#
_cell.length_a   1.000
_cell.length_b   1.000
_cell.length_c   1.000
_cell.angle_alpha   90.00
_cell.angle_beta   90.00
_cell.angle_gamma   90.00
#
_symmetry.space_group_name_H-M   'P 1'
#
loop_
_entity.id
_entity.type
_entity.pdbx_description
1 polymer ?
#
loop_
_entity_poly.entity_id
_entity_poly.type
_entity_poly.pdbx_seq_one_letter_code
_entity_poly.pdbx_strand_id
1 'polypeptide(L)'
;VTSVLTIIWTFGMLGWVGVPLNILSAMIPSLIIVIGSTEDTHMMAAFLRGLAEGPKENSRREAIKYMAKHIGLPMLLTVLTTTLGFASNLLSNIGLIQHFSFAATFAMLANGFITILVMPLMLSMFGKHEIPSPSGKETKHLPDRIMSVFRYSQERFPISILVVTAVLCAFFIFQASKLYVTNDPMSYFPRDRLLIQDAKRIHEDLAGIKIFFISLKSKQSKAFQEPKNIQKLMNIQQFLDNQRVYDRSISLADHLKFINQEFRGDSVRGSLPGTRELVAQYLMFLHRGDLDSYVSHDYRRANIVVRHNISDSHTLNQYIEELQEVIDQIVGPDMESFIVGENLMVNNVAESLMVAQVKALALLMILIFLIMSIMFTSFKGGIIALVPAIIPIALMFGIMSYLDIPLNPGTAMVAVIAIGIAIDGTIHLLARYNELCRRTSDYVEAVNSAVNDEAPPLIVSSIALAFGFGVLIFSNFTIVAQFGALAAATMLFSIFANLLITPIIMTRIRLIGLYQILSMSIDLEVLNNSPLLQNMSNYQRRKAILISELHE
;
A
#
# COMPACT_ATOMS: atom_id res chain seq x y z
N VAL A 1 11.90 -13.45 20.29
CA VAL A 1 13.30 -12.99 20.32
C VAL A 1 13.63 -12.29 19.00
N THR A 2 13.43 -12.93 17.87
CA THR A 2 13.69 -12.39 16.51
C THR A 2 13.07 -11.02 16.32
N SER A 3 11.76 -10.88 16.56
CA SER A 3 11.03 -9.61 16.41
C SER A 3 11.54 -8.48 17.31
N VAL A 4 11.90 -8.80 18.57
CA VAL A 4 12.45 -7.79 19.50
C VAL A 4 13.81 -7.28 19.04
N LEU A 5 14.70 -8.17 18.60
CA LEU A 5 15.99 -7.77 18.05
C LEU A 5 15.82 -6.92 16.79
N THR A 6 14.89 -7.30 15.92
CA THR A 6 14.56 -6.55 14.68
C THR A 6 14.05 -5.15 15.01
N ILE A 7 13.17 -5.00 16.00
CA ILE A 7 12.65 -3.69 16.44
C ILE A 7 13.81 -2.82 16.92
N ILE A 8 14.67 -3.36 17.80
CA ILE A 8 15.83 -2.61 18.33
C ILE A 8 16.75 -2.16 17.18
N TRP A 9 17.07 -3.04 16.24
CA TRP A 9 17.92 -2.71 15.10
C TRP A 9 17.27 -1.65 14.20
N THR A 10 15.98 -1.77 13.95
CA THR A 10 15.25 -0.84 13.07
C THR A 10 15.21 0.56 13.66
N PHE A 11 14.79 0.69 14.93
CA PHE A 11 14.73 2.02 15.57
C PHE A 11 16.12 2.59 15.85
N GLY A 12 17.11 1.74 16.15
CA GLY A 12 18.51 2.15 16.27
C GLY A 12 19.06 2.71 14.94
N MET A 13 18.77 2.05 13.82
CA MET A 13 19.14 2.53 12.50
C MET A 13 18.45 3.85 12.15
N LEU A 14 17.14 3.98 12.41
CA LEU A 14 16.40 5.23 12.18
C LEU A 14 16.99 6.40 12.98
N GLY A 15 17.35 6.16 14.24
CA GLY A 15 18.02 7.15 15.08
C GLY A 15 19.41 7.54 14.54
N TRP A 16 20.16 6.56 14.05
CA TRP A 16 21.50 6.79 13.50
C TRP A 16 21.46 7.59 12.18
N VAL A 17 20.50 7.28 11.30
CA VAL A 17 20.34 7.96 9.99
C VAL A 17 19.61 9.31 10.15
N GLY A 18 18.91 9.56 11.27
CA GLY A 18 18.15 10.77 11.51
C GLY A 18 16.79 10.80 10.79
N VAL A 19 16.19 9.64 10.51
CA VAL A 19 14.85 9.56 9.91
C VAL A 19 13.79 9.84 10.98
N PRO A 20 12.91 10.84 10.79
CA PRO A 20 11.91 11.19 11.79
C PRO A 20 10.81 10.13 11.89
N LEU A 21 10.32 9.92 13.11
CA LEU A 21 9.15 9.08 13.36
C LEU A 21 7.88 9.85 13.01
N ASN A 22 6.96 9.19 12.34
CA ASN A 22 5.67 9.73 11.94
C ASN A 22 4.52 8.75 12.26
N ILE A 23 3.28 9.13 11.97
CA ILE A 23 2.09 8.30 12.25
C ILE A 23 2.20 6.90 11.62
N LEU A 24 2.74 6.80 10.41
CA LEU A 24 2.91 5.51 9.73
C LEU A 24 4.07 4.70 10.33
N SER A 25 5.17 5.36 10.74
CA SER A 25 6.30 4.69 11.39
C SER A 25 5.91 4.03 12.73
N ALA A 26 4.88 4.53 13.40
CA ALA A 26 4.35 3.94 14.62
C ALA A 26 3.77 2.52 14.41
N MET A 27 3.43 2.14 13.16
CA MET A 27 2.95 0.79 12.83
C MET A 27 4.09 -0.24 12.70
N ILE A 28 5.34 0.20 12.55
CA ILE A 28 6.49 -0.68 12.25
C ILE A 28 6.68 -1.79 13.30
N PRO A 29 6.60 -1.54 14.62
CA PRO A 29 6.72 -2.62 15.61
C PRO A 29 5.67 -3.71 15.41
N SER A 30 4.41 -3.34 15.17
CA SER A 30 3.33 -4.28 14.91
C SER A 30 3.60 -5.09 13.63
N LEU A 31 4.07 -4.44 12.56
CA LEU A 31 4.44 -5.09 11.31
C LEU A 31 5.56 -6.12 11.51
N ILE A 32 6.61 -5.77 12.23
CA ILE A 32 7.74 -6.67 12.53
C ILE A 32 7.27 -7.89 13.31
N ILE A 33 6.45 -7.70 14.35
CA ILE A 33 5.94 -8.81 15.16
C ILE A 33 5.06 -9.73 14.32
N VAL A 34 4.16 -9.16 13.52
CA VAL A 34 3.16 -9.90 12.76
C VAL A 34 3.82 -10.66 11.61
N ILE A 35 4.64 -9.99 10.79
CA ILE A 35 5.32 -10.61 9.64
C ILE A 35 6.42 -11.57 10.12
N GLY A 36 7.22 -11.18 11.09
CA GLY A 36 8.27 -12.05 11.65
C GLY A 36 7.72 -13.34 12.24
N SER A 37 6.51 -13.30 12.84
CA SER A 37 5.86 -14.50 13.37
C SER A 37 5.46 -15.50 12.29
N THR A 38 5.20 -15.08 11.06
CA THR A 38 4.88 -16.01 9.95
C THR A 38 6.12 -16.76 9.48
N GLU A 39 7.24 -16.06 9.34
CA GLU A 39 8.53 -16.68 9.00
C GLU A 39 8.94 -17.70 10.07
N ASP A 40 8.84 -17.34 11.36
CA ASP A 40 9.10 -18.24 12.48
C ASP A 40 8.17 -19.46 12.46
N THR A 41 6.90 -19.30 12.07
CA THR A 41 5.90 -20.39 11.98
C THR A 41 6.28 -21.40 10.90
N HIS A 42 6.67 -20.95 9.70
CA HIS A 42 7.11 -21.84 8.63
C HIS A 42 8.39 -22.61 8.99
N MET A 43 9.37 -21.94 9.61
CA MET A 43 10.59 -22.59 10.09
C MET A 43 10.28 -23.62 11.19
N MET A 44 9.39 -23.30 12.14
CA MET A 44 8.98 -24.23 13.18
C MET A 44 8.24 -25.45 12.60
N ALA A 45 7.32 -25.25 11.64
CA ALA A 45 6.61 -26.33 10.99
C ALA A 45 7.58 -27.30 10.27
N ALA A 46 8.58 -26.77 9.57
CA ALA A 46 9.59 -27.61 8.93
C ALA A 46 10.51 -28.32 9.92
N PHE A 47 10.87 -27.68 11.03
CA PHE A 47 11.63 -28.32 12.10
C PHE A 47 10.87 -29.48 12.72
N LEU A 48 9.58 -29.30 13.02
CA LEU A 48 8.73 -30.36 13.57
C LEU A 48 8.55 -31.53 12.58
N ARG A 49 8.43 -31.24 11.28
CA ARG A 49 8.39 -32.26 10.23
C ARG A 49 9.72 -33.01 10.15
N GLY A 50 10.85 -32.31 10.23
CA GLY A 50 12.18 -32.93 10.29
C GLY A 50 12.38 -33.83 11.50
N LEU A 51 11.75 -33.52 12.65
CA LEU A 51 11.73 -34.41 13.82
C LEU A 51 10.89 -35.66 13.58
N ALA A 52 9.81 -35.58 12.80
CA ALA A 52 8.92 -36.70 12.49
C ALA A 52 9.54 -37.69 11.48
N GLU A 53 10.21 -37.17 10.46
CA GLU A 53 10.75 -37.93 9.35
C GLU A 53 12.22 -38.38 9.55
N GLY A 54 12.94 -37.75 10.49
CA GLY A 54 14.37 -37.95 10.71
C GLY A 54 14.70 -39.18 11.58
N PRO A 55 15.95 -39.69 11.49
CA PRO A 55 16.44 -40.75 12.36
C PRO A 55 16.45 -40.29 13.83
N LYS A 56 16.09 -41.20 14.74
CA LYS A 56 15.99 -40.91 16.21
C LYS A 56 17.32 -40.50 16.86
N GLU A 57 18.44 -40.95 16.34
CA GLU A 57 19.77 -40.52 16.76
C GLU A 57 20.07 -39.10 16.27
N ASN A 58 20.40 -38.16 17.17
CA ASN A 58 20.63 -36.74 16.86
C ASN A 58 19.43 -36.01 16.21
N SER A 59 18.21 -36.39 16.60
CA SER A 59 16.96 -35.92 15.99
C SER A 59 16.88 -34.39 15.79
N ARG A 60 17.39 -33.62 16.76
CA ARG A 60 17.38 -32.15 16.72
C ARG A 60 18.28 -31.58 15.61
N ARG A 61 19.51 -32.10 15.47
CA ARG A 61 20.46 -31.67 14.43
C ARG A 61 19.97 -32.02 13.03
N GLU A 62 19.42 -33.23 12.86
CA GLU A 62 18.88 -33.66 11.58
C GLU A 62 17.60 -32.89 11.22
N ALA A 63 16.75 -32.55 12.20
CA ALA A 63 15.59 -31.70 11.98
C ALA A 63 15.98 -30.26 11.56
N ILE A 64 17.05 -29.67 12.12
CA ILE A 64 17.57 -28.36 11.68
C ILE A 64 18.14 -28.46 10.25
N LYS A 65 18.84 -29.53 9.90
CA LYS A 65 19.31 -29.73 8.53
C LYS A 65 18.15 -29.88 7.56
N TYR A 66 17.13 -30.67 7.94
CA TYR A 66 15.90 -30.82 7.16
C TYR A 66 15.24 -29.46 6.92
N MET A 67 15.04 -28.67 7.97
CA MET A 67 14.50 -27.32 7.92
C MET A 67 15.30 -26.43 6.96
N ALA A 68 16.63 -26.36 7.11
CA ALA A 68 17.48 -25.53 6.28
C ALA A 68 17.44 -25.94 4.78
N LYS A 69 17.39 -27.25 4.52
CA LYS A 69 17.33 -27.80 3.15
C LYS A 69 16.00 -27.52 2.46
N HIS A 70 14.88 -27.63 3.17
CA HIS A 70 13.53 -27.58 2.57
C HIS A 70 12.94 -26.17 2.58
N ILE A 71 13.26 -25.33 3.60
CA ILE A 71 12.68 -23.98 3.74
C ILE A 71 13.70 -22.88 3.45
N GLY A 72 15.00 -23.14 3.43
CA GLY A 72 16.03 -22.09 3.30
C GLY A 72 15.84 -21.22 2.03
N LEU A 73 15.66 -21.84 0.87
CA LEU A 73 15.44 -21.08 -0.38
C LEU A 73 14.07 -20.36 -0.40
N PRO A 74 12.93 -21.02 -0.12
CA PRO A 74 11.66 -20.32 0.03
C PRO A 74 11.76 -19.13 0.97
N MET A 75 12.36 -19.29 2.14
CA MET A 75 12.52 -18.23 3.15
C MET A 75 13.31 -17.02 2.61
N LEU A 76 14.40 -17.25 1.89
CA LEU A 76 15.16 -16.16 1.24
C LEU A 76 14.31 -15.42 0.22
N LEU A 77 13.50 -16.14 -0.55
CA LEU A 77 12.63 -15.55 -1.58
C LEU A 77 11.50 -14.73 -0.93
N THR A 78 10.90 -15.21 0.17
CA THR A 78 9.85 -14.48 0.88
C THR A 78 10.39 -13.22 1.55
N VAL A 79 11.56 -13.29 2.20
CA VAL A 79 12.25 -12.10 2.72
C VAL A 79 12.52 -11.09 1.60
N LEU A 80 13.00 -11.55 0.45
CA LEU A 80 13.29 -10.68 -0.68
C LEU A 80 12.02 -10.04 -1.24
N THR A 81 10.96 -10.81 -1.50
CA THR A 81 9.71 -10.29 -2.07
C THR A 81 9.00 -9.34 -1.12
N THR A 82 8.99 -9.64 0.18
CA THR A 82 8.41 -8.76 1.21
C THR A 82 9.21 -7.47 1.33
N THR A 83 10.54 -7.55 1.35
CA THR A 83 11.42 -6.37 1.34
C THR A 83 11.20 -5.50 0.11
N LEU A 84 11.11 -6.10 -1.08
CA LEU A 84 10.81 -5.37 -2.33
C LEU A 84 9.41 -4.75 -2.31
N GLY A 85 8.45 -5.40 -1.67
CA GLY A 85 7.12 -4.85 -1.42
C GLY A 85 7.18 -3.53 -0.66
N PHE A 86 7.90 -3.49 0.45
CA PHE A 86 8.08 -2.24 1.20
C PHE A 86 8.94 -1.22 0.44
N ALA A 87 10.03 -1.66 -0.20
CA ALA A 87 10.95 -0.80 -0.94
C ALA A 87 10.29 -0.11 -2.14
N SER A 88 9.33 -0.74 -2.80
CA SER A 88 8.65 -0.15 -3.97
C SER A 88 7.87 1.12 -3.63
N ASN A 89 7.41 1.27 -2.39
CA ASN A 89 6.79 2.51 -1.91
C ASN A 89 7.78 3.69 -1.75
N LEU A 90 9.11 3.46 -1.82
CA LEU A 90 10.11 4.54 -1.90
C LEU A 90 9.97 5.38 -3.17
N LEU A 91 9.28 4.87 -4.20
CA LEU A 91 8.94 5.63 -5.41
C LEU A 91 7.88 6.71 -5.17
N SER A 92 7.24 6.73 -4.01
CA SER A 92 6.30 7.80 -3.63
C SER A 92 7.04 9.11 -3.41
N ASN A 93 6.42 10.22 -3.82
CA ASN A 93 6.92 11.58 -3.55
C ASN A 93 6.48 12.11 -2.17
N ILE A 94 5.73 11.32 -1.41
CA ILE A 94 5.21 11.71 -0.08
C ILE A 94 6.23 11.30 0.98
N GLY A 95 6.84 12.26 1.66
CA GLY A 95 7.85 12.02 2.69
C GLY A 95 7.38 11.09 3.81
N LEU A 96 6.10 11.17 4.19
CA LEU A 96 5.46 10.27 5.16
C LEU A 96 5.59 8.80 4.75
N ILE A 97 5.33 8.50 3.47
CA ILE A 97 5.41 7.15 2.89
C ILE A 97 6.87 6.73 2.72
N GLN A 98 7.74 7.64 2.24
CA GLN A 98 9.17 7.36 2.05
C GLN A 98 9.85 6.97 3.36
N HIS A 99 9.64 7.74 4.44
CA HIS A 99 10.22 7.44 5.76
C HIS A 99 9.74 6.09 6.29
N PHE A 100 8.43 5.82 6.20
CA PHE A 100 7.88 4.53 6.57
C PHE A 100 8.48 3.39 5.74
N SER A 101 8.52 3.55 4.41
CA SER A 101 8.99 2.51 3.49
C SER A 101 10.48 2.21 3.68
N PHE A 102 11.30 3.23 3.92
CA PHE A 102 12.71 3.07 4.25
C PHE A 102 12.88 2.25 5.53
N ALA A 103 12.17 2.63 6.59
CA ALA A 103 12.22 1.93 7.88
C ALA A 103 11.71 0.49 7.78
N ALA A 104 10.58 0.26 7.09
CA ALA A 104 9.99 -1.06 6.92
C ALA A 104 10.83 -1.97 6.01
N THR A 105 11.46 -1.41 4.96
CA THR A 105 12.40 -2.16 4.09
C THR A 105 13.58 -2.67 4.90
N PHE A 106 14.20 -1.80 5.69
CA PHE A 106 15.29 -2.21 6.58
C PHE A 106 14.81 -3.24 7.61
N ALA A 107 13.63 -3.01 8.19
CA ALA A 107 13.04 -3.93 9.18
C ALA A 107 12.84 -5.34 8.61
N MET A 108 12.34 -5.47 7.38
CA MET A 108 12.11 -6.78 6.75
C MET A 108 13.43 -7.48 6.42
N LEU A 109 14.43 -6.75 5.90
CA LEU A 109 15.77 -7.30 5.68
C LEU A 109 16.42 -7.77 6.99
N ALA A 110 16.36 -6.94 8.03
CA ALA A 110 16.90 -7.26 9.34
C ALA A 110 16.17 -8.45 9.96
N ASN A 111 14.83 -8.50 9.85
CA ASN A 111 14.02 -9.61 10.34
C ASN A 111 14.42 -10.93 9.67
N GLY A 112 14.48 -10.96 8.34
CA GLY A 112 14.87 -12.15 7.60
C GLY A 112 16.28 -12.63 7.98
N PHE A 113 17.24 -11.70 8.06
CA PHE A 113 18.60 -12.02 8.48
C PHE A 113 18.66 -12.58 9.91
N ILE A 114 17.99 -11.93 10.87
CA ILE A 114 17.92 -12.35 12.27
C ILE A 114 17.22 -13.72 12.38
N THR A 115 16.09 -13.91 11.69
CA THR A 115 15.34 -15.18 11.72
C THR A 115 16.18 -16.33 11.17
N ILE A 116 16.86 -16.18 10.05
CA ILE A 116 17.71 -17.22 9.45
C ILE A 116 18.86 -17.61 10.37
N LEU A 117 19.43 -16.66 11.12
CA LEU A 117 20.54 -16.94 12.04
C LEU A 117 20.08 -17.40 13.42
N VAL A 118 19.14 -16.69 14.03
CA VAL A 118 18.77 -16.87 15.44
C VAL A 118 17.82 -18.05 15.61
N MET A 119 16.87 -18.28 14.68
CA MET A 119 15.90 -19.36 14.83
C MET A 119 16.54 -20.75 14.88
N PRO A 120 17.47 -21.16 13.97
CA PRO A 120 18.17 -22.43 14.08
C PRO A 120 18.98 -22.55 15.36
N LEU A 121 19.62 -21.45 15.80
CA LEU A 121 20.38 -21.43 17.07
C LEU A 121 19.46 -21.70 18.27
N MET A 122 18.34 -20.98 18.34
CA MET A 122 17.34 -21.18 19.40
C MET A 122 16.79 -22.61 19.41
N LEU A 123 16.49 -23.17 18.23
CA LEU A 123 16.03 -24.55 18.11
C LEU A 123 17.10 -25.57 18.49
N SER A 124 18.37 -25.28 18.24
CA SER A 124 19.48 -26.15 18.68
C SER A 124 19.64 -26.17 20.18
N MET A 125 19.35 -25.06 20.88
CA MET A 125 19.47 -24.94 22.34
C MET A 125 18.22 -25.41 23.06
N PHE A 126 17.04 -24.99 22.61
CA PHE A 126 15.77 -25.14 23.34
C PHE A 126 14.73 -25.99 22.59
N GLY A 127 14.99 -26.42 21.33
CA GLY A 127 14.08 -27.22 20.56
C GLY A 127 13.76 -28.57 21.20
N LYS A 128 12.60 -29.16 20.94
CA LYS A 128 12.20 -30.49 21.39
C LYS A 128 13.12 -31.55 20.77
N HIS A 129 13.33 -32.63 21.50
CA HIS A 129 14.08 -33.79 21.00
C HIS A 129 13.19 -34.81 20.27
N GLU A 130 11.93 -34.90 20.70
CA GLU A 130 10.95 -35.83 20.15
C GLU A 130 9.59 -35.17 20.04
N ILE A 131 8.80 -35.60 19.06
CA ILE A 131 7.39 -35.20 18.96
C ILE A 131 6.63 -35.98 20.04
N PRO A 132 5.81 -35.30 20.87
CA PRO A 132 4.91 -36.02 21.79
C PRO A 132 4.02 -36.95 20.95
N SER A 133 3.96 -38.23 21.29
CA SER A 133 3.02 -39.15 20.66
C SER A 133 1.61 -38.58 20.77
N PRO A 134 0.81 -38.61 19.70
CA PRO A 134 -0.55 -38.10 19.76
C PRO A 134 -1.34 -38.92 20.77
N SER A 135 -1.49 -38.39 21.99
CA SER A 135 -2.31 -39.00 23.01
C SER A 135 -3.76 -38.65 22.76
N GLY A 136 -4.47 -39.59 22.17
CA GLY A 136 -5.94 -39.61 22.14
C GLY A 136 -6.58 -38.82 21.00
N LYS A 137 -7.68 -39.34 20.55
CA LYS A 137 -8.66 -38.90 19.55
C LYS A 137 -8.21 -37.76 18.64
N GLU A 138 -7.96 -38.05 17.38
CA GLU A 138 -7.79 -37.05 16.32
C GLU A 138 -8.99 -36.09 16.32
N THR A 139 -8.91 -35.04 17.08
CA THR A 139 -9.82 -33.90 16.90
C THR A 139 -9.41 -33.23 15.60
N LYS A 140 -10.25 -33.27 14.59
CA LYS A 140 -10.04 -32.52 13.35
C LYS A 140 -9.80 -31.05 13.72
N HIS A 141 -8.58 -30.61 13.52
CA HIS A 141 -8.20 -29.21 13.75
C HIS A 141 -8.88 -28.28 12.74
N LEU A 142 -8.98 -26.99 13.05
CA LEU A 142 -9.60 -26.01 12.15
C LEU A 142 -9.02 -26.05 10.73
N PRO A 143 -7.70 -26.16 10.51
CA PRO A 143 -7.11 -26.31 9.18
C PRO A 143 -7.68 -27.52 8.41
N ASP A 144 -7.85 -28.66 9.05
CA ASP A 144 -8.36 -29.89 8.40
C ASP A 144 -9.80 -29.72 7.89
N ARG A 145 -10.63 -28.99 8.65
CA ARG A 145 -12.01 -28.69 8.25
C ARG A 145 -12.05 -27.75 7.04
N ILE A 146 -11.26 -26.69 7.07
CA ILE A 146 -11.15 -25.75 5.94
C ILE A 146 -10.67 -26.50 4.70
N MET A 147 -9.64 -27.32 4.84
CA MET A 147 -9.08 -28.09 3.73
C MET A 147 -10.05 -29.11 3.16
N SER A 148 -10.86 -29.77 3.98
CA SER A 148 -11.87 -30.71 3.47
C SER A 148 -12.92 -30.02 2.59
N VAL A 149 -13.35 -28.80 2.96
CA VAL A 149 -14.29 -28.01 2.17
C VAL A 149 -13.64 -27.52 0.86
N PHE A 150 -12.40 -27.05 0.93
CA PHE A 150 -11.69 -26.57 -0.27
C PHE A 150 -11.44 -27.70 -1.26
N ARG A 151 -10.98 -28.87 -0.80
CA ARG A 151 -10.76 -30.04 -1.63
C ARG A 151 -12.05 -30.51 -2.33
N TYR A 152 -13.13 -30.65 -1.58
CA TYR A 152 -14.42 -31.02 -2.15
C TYR A 152 -14.85 -30.01 -3.23
N SER A 153 -14.67 -28.72 -2.97
CA SER A 153 -15.04 -27.67 -3.92
C SER A 153 -14.16 -27.69 -5.19
N GLN A 154 -12.85 -27.90 -5.03
CA GLN A 154 -11.89 -27.99 -6.15
C GLN A 154 -12.16 -29.18 -7.06
N GLU A 155 -12.48 -30.35 -6.48
CA GLU A 155 -12.77 -31.57 -7.25
C GLU A 155 -14.10 -31.45 -7.99
N ARG A 156 -15.12 -30.89 -7.36
CA ARG A 156 -16.48 -30.87 -7.90
C ARG A 156 -16.76 -29.70 -8.85
N PHE A 157 -16.19 -28.50 -8.58
CA PHE A 157 -16.57 -27.28 -9.28
C PHE A 157 -15.36 -26.42 -9.73
N PRO A 158 -14.27 -26.99 -10.30
CA PRO A 158 -13.05 -26.22 -10.56
C PRO A 158 -13.25 -25.06 -11.52
N ILE A 159 -13.98 -25.24 -12.61
CA ILE A 159 -14.24 -24.21 -13.62
C ILE A 159 -15.17 -23.13 -13.07
N SER A 160 -16.23 -23.54 -12.35
CA SER A 160 -17.17 -22.60 -11.75
C SER A 160 -16.49 -21.68 -10.75
N ILE A 161 -15.56 -22.20 -9.94
CA ILE A 161 -14.76 -21.39 -8.98
C ILE A 161 -13.92 -20.36 -9.72
N LEU A 162 -13.20 -20.75 -10.78
CA LEU A 162 -12.39 -19.83 -11.57
C LEU A 162 -13.25 -18.73 -12.23
N VAL A 163 -14.39 -19.10 -12.83
CA VAL A 163 -15.31 -18.16 -13.48
C VAL A 163 -15.91 -17.20 -12.46
N VAL A 164 -16.42 -17.70 -11.33
CA VAL A 164 -16.97 -16.85 -10.27
C VAL A 164 -15.91 -15.90 -9.72
N THR A 165 -14.69 -16.38 -9.47
CA THR A 165 -13.59 -15.53 -9.00
C THR A 165 -13.23 -14.47 -10.04
N ALA A 166 -13.17 -14.83 -11.32
CA ALA A 166 -12.89 -13.87 -12.39
C ALA A 166 -13.98 -12.78 -12.50
N VAL A 167 -15.26 -13.18 -12.41
CA VAL A 167 -16.40 -12.24 -12.42
C VAL A 167 -16.36 -11.31 -11.20
N LEU A 168 -16.10 -11.88 -10.01
CA LEU A 168 -15.95 -11.07 -8.79
C LEU A 168 -14.78 -10.08 -8.91
N CYS A 169 -13.62 -10.52 -9.38
CA CYS A 169 -12.49 -9.63 -9.60
C CYS A 169 -12.82 -8.52 -10.61
N ALA A 170 -13.47 -8.84 -11.72
CA ALA A 170 -13.89 -7.85 -12.71
C ALA A 170 -14.88 -6.83 -12.11
N PHE A 171 -15.85 -7.30 -11.33
CA PHE A 171 -16.79 -6.42 -10.62
C PHE A 171 -16.08 -5.49 -9.64
N PHE A 172 -15.18 -6.02 -8.81
CA PHE A 172 -14.46 -5.21 -7.82
C PHE A 172 -13.42 -4.28 -8.46
N ILE A 173 -12.79 -4.65 -9.58
CA ILE A 173 -11.93 -3.75 -10.37
C ILE A 173 -12.77 -2.60 -10.94
N PHE A 174 -13.98 -2.89 -11.46
CA PHE A 174 -14.89 -1.84 -11.90
C PHE A 174 -15.31 -0.90 -10.75
N GLN A 175 -15.58 -1.44 -9.56
CA GLN A 175 -15.85 -0.58 -8.40
C GLN A 175 -14.62 0.25 -7.99
N ALA A 176 -13.42 -0.32 -8.07
CA ALA A 176 -12.18 0.38 -7.76
C ALA A 176 -11.95 1.62 -8.64
N SER A 177 -12.50 1.67 -9.87
CA SER A 177 -12.41 2.86 -10.73
C SER A 177 -13.14 4.09 -10.18
N LYS A 178 -13.99 3.91 -9.14
CA LYS A 178 -14.73 4.98 -8.46
C LYS A 178 -14.03 5.47 -7.19
N LEU A 179 -12.86 4.95 -6.87
CA LEU A 179 -12.10 5.38 -5.70
C LEU A 179 -11.68 6.84 -5.85
N TYR A 180 -11.94 7.60 -4.80
CA TYR A 180 -11.46 8.96 -4.69
C TYR A 180 -10.19 9.03 -3.83
N VAL A 181 -9.38 10.04 -4.10
CA VAL A 181 -8.09 10.25 -3.43
C VAL A 181 -8.21 11.42 -2.47
N THR A 182 -7.73 11.26 -1.26
CA THR A 182 -7.64 12.36 -0.28
C THR A 182 -6.34 12.29 0.50
N ASN A 183 -5.78 13.46 0.79
CA ASN A 183 -4.67 13.61 1.71
C ASN A 183 -5.01 14.65 2.80
N ASP A 184 -6.30 14.78 3.13
CA ASP A 184 -6.77 15.71 4.16
C ASP A 184 -6.35 15.23 5.56
N PRO A 185 -5.45 15.96 6.26
CA PRO A 185 -5.02 15.58 7.61
C PRO A 185 -6.14 15.48 8.64
N MET A 186 -7.26 16.21 8.44
CA MET A 186 -8.43 16.12 9.32
C MET A 186 -9.11 14.76 9.22
N SER A 187 -9.06 14.11 8.05
CA SER A 187 -9.60 12.75 7.85
C SER A 187 -8.82 11.67 8.59
N TYR A 188 -7.62 11.98 9.10
CA TYR A 188 -6.80 11.04 9.87
C TYR A 188 -7.32 10.79 11.29
N PHE A 189 -8.25 11.63 11.76
CA PHE A 189 -8.86 11.50 13.07
C PHE A 189 -10.29 10.97 13.00
N PRO A 190 -10.74 10.19 13.99
CA PRO A 190 -12.13 9.75 14.09
C PRO A 190 -13.09 10.94 14.19
N ARG A 191 -14.28 10.79 13.61
CA ARG A 191 -15.30 11.86 13.53
C ARG A 191 -15.86 12.27 14.91
N ASP A 192 -15.74 11.43 15.93
CA ASP A 192 -16.21 11.65 17.29
C ASP A 192 -15.24 12.50 18.15
N ARG A 193 -14.06 12.81 17.65
CA ARG A 193 -13.09 13.63 18.38
C ARG A 193 -13.53 15.09 18.44
N LEU A 194 -13.32 15.71 19.61
CA LEU A 194 -13.65 17.12 19.87
C LEU A 194 -13.09 18.05 18.79
N LEU A 195 -11.83 17.85 18.40
CA LEU A 195 -11.19 18.61 17.32
C LEU A 195 -12.01 18.60 16.02
N ILE A 196 -12.53 17.45 15.63
CA ILE A 196 -13.32 17.30 14.39
C ILE A 196 -14.71 17.88 14.57
N GLN A 197 -15.32 17.73 15.75
CA GLN A 197 -16.62 18.34 16.07
C GLN A 197 -16.54 19.87 16.10
N ASP A 198 -15.49 20.43 16.71
CA ASP A 198 -15.28 21.88 16.76
C ASP A 198 -14.96 22.44 15.37
N ALA A 199 -14.17 21.73 14.56
CA ALA A 199 -13.94 22.09 13.17
C ALA A 199 -15.23 22.11 12.34
N LYS A 200 -16.14 21.15 12.57
CA LYS A 200 -17.46 21.11 11.94
C LYS A 200 -18.34 22.27 12.39
N ARG A 201 -18.38 22.61 13.68
CA ARG A 201 -19.09 23.78 14.21
C ARG A 201 -18.58 25.09 13.61
N ILE A 202 -17.25 25.27 13.53
CA ILE A 202 -16.66 26.45 12.90
C ILE A 202 -17.12 26.56 11.43
N HIS A 203 -17.18 25.43 10.70
CA HIS A 203 -17.67 25.43 9.34
C HIS A 203 -19.16 25.81 9.26
N GLU A 204 -20.02 25.25 10.12
CA GLU A 204 -21.45 25.50 10.13
C GLU A 204 -21.79 26.93 10.58
N ASP A 205 -21.10 27.45 11.59
CA ASP A 205 -21.42 28.75 12.22
C ASP A 205 -20.70 29.94 11.57
N LEU A 206 -19.54 29.74 10.93
CA LEU A 206 -18.72 30.82 10.39
C LEU A 206 -18.39 30.64 8.91
N ALA A 207 -17.53 29.68 8.59
CA ALA A 207 -17.08 29.35 7.23
C ALA A 207 -16.16 28.12 7.27
N GLY A 208 -15.82 27.55 6.10
CA GLY A 208 -14.87 26.45 5.96
C GLY A 208 -13.55 26.70 6.67
N ILE A 209 -12.96 25.63 7.17
CA ILE A 209 -11.71 25.67 7.93
C ILE A 209 -10.46 25.66 7.03
N LYS A 210 -10.62 25.22 5.78
CA LYS A 210 -9.55 25.16 4.79
C LYS A 210 -9.42 26.50 4.08
N ILE A 211 -8.18 26.94 3.87
CA ILE A 211 -7.89 28.26 3.34
C ILE A 211 -6.92 28.16 2.17
N PHE A 212 -7.21 28.90 1.10
CA PHE A 212 -6.24 29.25 0.09
C PHE A 212 -6.29 30.75 -0.22
N PHE A 213 -5.25 31.25 -0.88
CA PHE A 213 -5.09 32.65 -1.23
C PHE A 213 -5.06 32.78 -2.76
N ILE A 214 -5.82 33.75 -3.27
CA ILE A 214 -5.65 34.25 -4.64
C ILE A 214 -4.78 35.49 -4.51
N SER A 215 -3.55 35.43 -4.98
CA SER A 215 -2.58 36.52 -4.91
C SER A 215 -2.42 37.18 -6.27
N LEU A 216 -2.77 38.46 -6.33
CA LEU A 216 -2.57 39.30 -7.50
C LEU A 216 -1.36 40.19 -7.31
N LYS A 217 -0.43 40.23 -8.26
CA LYS A 217 0.81 40.99 -8.18
C LYS A 217 0.97 41.89 -9.39
N SER A 218 1.07 43.19 -9.17
CA SER A 218 1.35 44.22 -10.18
C SER A 218 2.82 44.53 -10.31
N LYS A 219 3.26 44.96 -11.49
CA LYS A 219 4.60 45.50 -11.70
C LYS A 219 4.75 46.91 -11.10
N GLN A 220 3.64 47.64 -10.89
CA GLN A 220 3.61 49.00 -10.41
C GLN A 220 3.47 49.03 -8.88
N SER A 221 4.26 49.90 -8.19
CA SER A 221 4.08 50.18 -6.77
C SER A 221 2.76 50.90 -6.54
N LYS A 222 2.14 50.64 -5.38
CA LYS A 222 0.85 51.22 -4.98
C LYS A 222 -0.32 50.87 -5.92
N ALA A 223 -0.20 49.82 -6.72
CA ALA A 223 -1.23 49.43 -7.68
C ALA A 223 -2.60 49.17 -7.01
N PHE A 224 -2.62 48.63 -5.79
CA PHE A 224 -3.85 48.33 -5.04
C PHE A 224 -4.33 49.55 -4.20
N GLN A 225 -3.84 50.74 -4.49
CA GLN A 225 -4.51 51.98 -4.13
C GLN A 225 -5.42 52.50 -5.25
N GLU A 226 -5.30 51.98 -6.47
CA GLU A 226 -6.15 52.34 -7.61
C GLU A 226 -7.52 51.62 -7.53
N PRO A 227 -8.66 52.34 -7.56
CA PRO A 227 -9.99 51.74 -7.48
C PRO A 227 -10.26 50.67 -8.51
N LYS A 228 -9.74 50.83 -9.74
CA LYS A 228 -9.91 49.83 -10.83
C LYS A 228 -9.29 48.47 -10.49
N ASN A 229 -8.19 48.46 -9.73
CA ASN A 229 -7.52 47.20 -9.34
C ASN A 229 -8.20 46.55 -8.14
N ILE A 230 -8.79 47.35 -7.25
CA ILE A 230 -9.64 46.89 -6.15
C ILE A 230 -10.93 46.31 -6.71
N GLN A 231 -11.47 46.90 -7.81
CA GLN A 231 -12.65 46.34 -8.50
C GLN A 231 -12.39 44.95 -9.08
N LYS A 232 -11.15 44.64 -9.53
CA LYS A 232 -10.79 43.29 -9.96
C LYS A 232 -10.93 42.25 -8.82
N LEU A 233 -10.52 42.63 -7.58
CA LEU A 233 -10.72 41.79 -6.40
C LEU A 233 -12.21 41.49 -6.19
N MET A 234 -13.07 42.52 -6.29
CA MET A 234 -14.51 42.36 -6.16
C MET A 234 -15.10 41.41 -7.23
N ASN A 235 -14.67 41.58 -8.47
CA ASN A 235 -15.18 40.75 -9.56
C ASN A 235 -14.83 39.26 -9.35
N ILE A 236 -13.62 38.99 -8.85
CA ILE A 236 -13.20 37.62 -8.50
C ILE A 236 -14.05 37.10 -7.31
N GLN A 237 -14.27 37.92 -6.27
CA GLN A 237 -15.10 37.52 -5.13
C GLN A 237 -16.55 37.25 -5.56
N GLN A 238 -17.11 38.06 -6.44
CA GLN A 238 -18.44 37.85 -6.99
C GLN A 238 -18.55 36.53 -7.79
N PHE A 239 -17.52 36.16 -8.52
CA PHE A 239 -17.45 34.86 -9.17
C PHE A 239 -17.44 33.72 -8.13
N LEU A 240 -16.60 33.83 -7.09
CA LEU A 240 -16.51 32.83 -6.01
C LEU A 240 -17.88 32.64 -5.29
N ASP A 241 -18.56 33.74 -4.98
CA ASP A 241 -19.88 33.74 -4.32
C ASP A 241 -20.96 33.07 -5.21
N ASN A 242 -20.88 33.26 -6.53
CA ASN A 242 -21.83 32.66 -7.47
C ASN A 242 -21.64 31.16 -7.63
N GLN A 243 -20.44 30.64 -7.43
CA GLN A 243 -20.15 29.21 -7.52
C GLN A 243 -20.77 28.38 -6.37
N ARG A 244 -21.06 28.99 -5.21
CA ARG A 244 -21.62 28.34 -4.01
C ARG A 244 -20.83 27.12 -3.50
N VAL A 245 -19.62 26.95 -4.00
CA VAL A 245 -18.69 25.87 -3.62
C VAL A 245 -17.74 26.34 -2.53
N TYR A 246 -17.48 27.64 -2.54
CA TYR A 246 -16.63 28.31 -1.57
C TYR A 246 -17.51 28.96 -0.49
N ASP A 247 -17.12 28.80 0.78
CA ASP A 247 -17.96 29.27 1.90
C ASP A 247 -17.87 30.79 2.08
N ARG A 248 -16.69 31.36 1.92
CA ARG A 248 -16.47 32.81 2.08
C ARG A 248 -15.17 33.26 1.43
N SER A 249 -15.20 34.47 0.87
CA SER A 249 -13.99 35.18 0.44
C SER A 249 -13.87 36.53 1.12
N ILE A 250 -12.66 36.96 1.46
CA ILE A 250 -12.38 38.24 2.08
C ILE A 250 -11.13 38.84 1.43
N SER A 251 -11.19 40.14 1.11
CA SER A 251 -10.08 40.89 0.52
C SER A 251 -9.98 42.32 1.05
N LEU A 252 -9.01 43.06 0.57
CA LEU A 252 -8.89 44.52 0.83
C LEU A 252 -10.17 45.26 0.41
N ALA A 253 -10.87 44.77 -0.63
CA ALA A 253 -12.09 45.43 -1.11
C ALA A 253 -13.21 45.44 -0.04
N ASP A 254 -13.33 44.40 0.78
CA ASP A 254 -14.33 44.34 1.84
C ASP A 254 -14.07 45.33 2.96
N HIS A 255 -12.81 45.48 3.36
CA HIS A 255 -12.41 46.48 4.36
C HIS A 255 -12.68 47.90 3.86
N LEU A 256 -12.38 48.18 2.60
CA LEU A 256 -12.63 49.50 2.02
C LEU A 256 -14.11 49.80 1.81
N LYS A 257 -14.92 48.81 1.43
CA LYS A 257 -16.40 48.94 1.38
C LYS A 257 -16.98 49.27 2.74
N PHE A 258 -16.52 48.53 3.78
CA PHE A 258 -16.99 48.75 5.14
C PHE A 258 -16.68 50.16 5.60
N ILE A 259 -15.44 50.63 5.44
CA ILE A 259 -15.04 52.00 5.83
C ILE A 259 -15.83 53.02 5.00
N ASN A 260 -15.98 52.83 3.70
CA ASN A 260 -16.72 53.75 2.84
C ASN A 260 -18.18 53.90 3.28
N GLN A 261 -18.80 52.82 3.70
CA GLN A 261 -20.16 52.86 4.25
C GLN A 261 -20.25 53.59 5.58
N GLU A 262 -19.32 53.34 6.52
CA GLU A 262 -19.31 53.98 7.82
C GLU A 262 -19.11 55.51 7.70
N PHE A 263 -18.27 55.95 6.76
CA PHE A 263 -18.01 57.39 6.57
C PHE A 263 -19.05 58.13 5.73
N ARG A 264 -19.69 57.44 4.77
CA ARG A 264 -20.61 58.07 3.79
C ARG A 264 -22.07 57.67 3.95
N GLY A 265 -22.35 56.77 4.87
CA GLY A 265 -23.69 56.27 5.17
C GLY A 265 -24.22 55.20 4.20
N ASP A 266 -25.42 54.70 4.46
CA ASP A 266 -26.00 53.56 3.75
C ASP A 266 -26.25 53.79 2.26
N SER A 267 -26.29 55.05 1.79
CA SER A 267 -26.44 55.39 0.37
C SER A 267 -25.35 54.82 -0.54
N VAL A 268 -24.20 54.50 0.03
CA VAL A 268 -23.03 53.93 -0.69
C VAL A 268 -22.72 52.48 -0.26
N ARG A 269 -23.71 51.83 0.36
CA ARG A 269 -23.56 50.47 0.85
C ARG A 269 -23.06 49.53 -0.26
N GLY A 270 -21.97 48.79 0.02
CA GLY A 270 -21.33 47.85 -0.91
C GLY A 270 -20.51 48.49 -2.03
N SER A 271 -20.40 49.85 -2.10
CA SER A 271 -19.58 50.54 -3.10
C SER A 271 -18.14 50.75 -2.65
N LEU A 272 -17.21 50.76 -3.61
CA LEU A 272 -15.81 51.10 -3.39
C LEU A 272 -15.61 52.64 -3.37
N PRO A 273 -14.55 53.15 -2.69
CA PRO A 273 -14.12 54.50 -2.84
C PRO A 273 -13.73 54.84 -4.29
N GLY A 274 -14.23 55.96 -4.82
CA GLY A 274 -14.14 56.29 -6.25
C GLY A 274 -12.79 56.83 -6.71
N THR A 275 -11.92 57.27 -5.78
CA THR A 275 -10.63 57.87 -6.14
C THR A 275 -9.49 57.23 -5.37
N ARG A 276 -8.27 57.33 -5.92
CA ARG A 276 -7.06 56.81 -5.29
C ARG A 276 -6.73 57.50 -3.97
N GLU A 277 -6.94 58.81 -3.91
CA GLU A 277 -6.72 59.64 -2.72
C GLU A 277 -7.63 59.19 -1.59
N LEU A 278 -8.88 58.88 -1.88
CA LEU A 278 -9.85 58.41 -0.88
C LEU A 278 -9.48 56.99 -0.39
N VAL A 279 -9.04 56.11 -1.27
CA VAL A 279 -8.50 54.79 -0.89
C VAL A 279 -7.29 54.95 0.04
N ALA A 280 -6.34 55.83 -0.31
CA ALA A 280 -5.17 56.09 0.52
C ALA A 280 -5.54 56.65 1.90
N GLN A 281 -6.54 57.53 1.98
CA GLN A 281 -7.05 58.05 3.25
C GLN A 281 -7.69 56.92 4.10
N TYR A 282 -8.52 56.09 3.52
CA TYR A 282 -9.15 54.98 4.24
C TYR A 282 -8.14 53.98 4.77
N LEU A 283 -7.08 53.69 4.03
CA LEU A 283 -5.99 52.81 4.47
C LEU A 283 -5.24 53.34 5.70
N MET A 284 -5.31 54.65 6.00
CA MET A 284 -4.73 55.24 7.21
C MET A 284 -5.53 54.93 8.48
N PHE A 285 -6.82 54.59 8.35
CA PHE A 285 -7.69 54.20 9.47
C PHE A 285 -7.58 52.74 9.82
N LEU A 286 -7.02 51.91 8.94
CA LEU A 286 -6.82 50.48 9.17
C LEU A 286 -5.48 50.23 9.85
N HIS A 287 -5.50 49.45 10.92
CA HIS A 287 -4.26 49.02 11.55
C HIS A 287 -3.45 48.15 10.60
N ARG A 288 -2.17 48.44 10.44
CA ARG A 288 -1.35 47.75 9.43
C ARG A 288 -1.30 46.25 9.61
N GLY A 289 -1.22 45.76 10.85
CA GLY A 289 -1.23 44.32 11.15
C GLY A 289 -2.48 43.58 10.64
N ASP A 290 -3.63 44.27 10.60
CA ASP A 290 -4.88 43.67 10.09
C ASP A 290 -4.89 43.54 8.55
N LEU A 291 -4.02 44.33 7.87
CA LEU A 291 -3.89 44.31 6.41
C LEU A 291 -2.84 43.37 5.87
N ASP A 292 -1.94 42.85 6.69
CA ASP A 292 -0.78 42.06 6.23
C ASP A 292 -1.17 40.77 5.48
N SER A 293 -2.32 40.20 5.80
CA SER A 293 -2.87 39.06 5.07
C SER A 293 -3.47 39.42 3.71
N TYR A 294 -3.87 40.68 3.50
CA TYR A 294 -4.64 41.12 2.33
C TYR A 294 -3.84 41.95 1.35
N VAL A 295 -2.81 42.68 1.81
CA VAL A 295 -2.03 43.56 0.93
C VAL A 295 -0.60 43.73 1.42
N SER A 296 0.38 43.75 0.49
CA SER A 296 1.79 43.97 0.77
C SER A 296 2.06 45.44 1.24
N HIS A 297 3.18 45.68 1.92
CA HIS A 297 3.57 47.02 2.43
C HIS A 297 3.68 48.09 1.32
N ASP A 298 4.07 47.69 0.12
CA ASP A 298 4.21 48.55 -1.05
C ASP A 298 2.94 48.63 -1.91
N TYR A 299 1.85 47.96 -1.49
CA TYR A 299 0.57 47.84 -2.21
C TYR A 299 0.71 47.31 -3.65
N ARG A 300 1.74 46.53 -3.93
CA ARG A 300 1.96 45.88 -5.23
C ARG A 300 1.25 44.57 -5.32
N ARG A 301 1.04 43.91 -4.20
CA ARG A 301 0.37 42.60 -4.11
C ARG A 301 -0.88 42.70 -3.26
N ALA A 302 -1.97 42.10 -3.72
CA ALA A 302 -3.16 41.91 -2.89
C ALA A 302 -3.59 40.45 -2.93
N ASN A 303 -4.11 39.99 -1.80
CA ASN A 303 -4.61 38.65 -1.63
C ASN A 303 -6.13 38.67 -1.40
N ILE A 304 -6.82 37.68 -1.97
CA ILE A 304 -8.17 37.28 -1.55
C ILE A 304 -8.00 36.00 -0.72
N VAL A 305 -8.47 36.01 0.50
CA VAL A 305 -8.50 34.85 1.39
C VAL A 305 -9.79 34.10 1.09
N VAL A 306 -9.71 32.86 0.63
CA VAL A 306 -10.85 32.02 0.31
C VAL A 306 -10.94 30.88 1.29
N ARG A 307 -12.13 30.69 1.89
CA ARG A 307 -12.45 29.59 2.79
C ARG A 307 -13.34 28.58 2.10
N HIS A 308 -13.05 27.29 2.30
CA HIS A 308 -13.82 26.19 1.73
C HIS A 308 -13.78 24.96 2.65
N ASN A 309 -14.58 23.94 2.32
CA ASN A 309 -14.58 22.67 3.04
C ASN A 309 -14.46 21.45 2.11
N ILE A 310 -13.99 21.63 0.87
CA ILE A 310 -13.81 20.57 -0.10
C ILE A 310 -12.71 19.64 0.38
N SER A 311 -12.99 18.34 0.45
CA SER A 311 -12.03 17.31 0.92
C SER A 311 -11.55 16.40 -0.19
N ASP A 312 -12.30 16.27 -1.29
CA ASP A 312 -11.88 15.50 -2.45
C ASP A 312 -10.88 16.27 -3.30
N SER A 313 -9.71 15.67 -3.48
CA SER A 313 -8.57 16.29 -4.16
C SER A 313 -8.83 16.55 -5.64
N HIS A 314 -9.52 15.63 -6.31
CA HIS A 314 -9.83 15.75 -7.74
C HIS A 314 -10.81 16.90 -8.00
N THR A 315 -11.88 16.93 -7.23
CA THR A 315 -12.90 18.00 -7.30
C THR A 315 -12.30 19.38 -7.02
N LEU A 316 -11.42 19.48 -5.99
CA LEU A 316 -10.76 20.74 -5.67
C LEU A 316 -9.85 21.21 -6.82
N ASN A 317 -9.08 20.32 -7.42
CA ASN A 317 -8.20 20.67 -8.54
C ASN A 317 -8.99 21.17 -9.75
N GLN A 318 -10.12 20.55 -10.10
CA GLN A 318 -10.98 21.03 -11.18
C GLN A 318 -11.49 22.45 -10.94
N TYR A 319 -11.96 22.74 -9.70
CA TYR A 319 -12.41 24.09 -9.36
C TYR A 319 -11.27 25.12 -9.36
N ILE A 320 -10.06 24.72 -8.97
CA ILE A 320 -8.90 25.63 -8.99
C ILE A 320 -8.46 25.93 -10.43
N GLU A 321 -8.48 24.97 -11.35
CA GLU A 321 -8.19 25.19 -12.77
C GLU A 321 -9.20 26.15 -13.39
N GLU A 322 -10.51 25.90 -13.21
CA GLU A 322 -11.58 26.79 -13.68
C GLU A 322 -11.43 28.21 -13.10
N LEU A 323 -11.15 28.30 -11.80
CA LEU A 323 -10.94 29.57 -11.12
C LEU A 323 -9.73 30.34 -11.67
N GLN A 324 -8.62 29.65 -11.96
CA GLN A 324 -7.42 30.27 -12.53
C GLN A 324 -7.71 30.90 -13.91
N GLU A 325 -8.45 30.20 -14.77
CA GLU A 325 -8.84 30.73 -16.09
C GLU A 325 -9.66 32.01 -15.97
N VAL A 326 -10.64 32.02 -15.06
CA VAL A 326 -11.48 33.22 -14.83
C VAL A 326 -10.68 34.36 -14.23
N ILE A 327 -9.78 34.09 -13.28
CA ILE A 327 -8.89 35.12 -12.71
C ILE A 327 -8.03 35.74 -13.81
N ASP A 328 -7.42 34.95 -14.68
CA ASP A 328 -6.55 35.46 -15.75
C ASP A 328 -7.32 36.35 -16.73
N GLN A 329 -8.62 36.04 -17.02
CA GLN A 329 -9.48 36.89 -17.81
C GLN A 329 -9.79 38.23 -17.13
N ILE A 330 -10.09 38.23 -15.81
CA ILE A 330 -10.40 39.44 -15.04
C ILE A 330 -9.16 40.32 -14.86
N VAL A 331 -8.02 39.71 -14.56
CA VAL A 331 -6.78 40.39 -14.22
C VAL A 331 -6.11 41.00 -15.44
N GLY A 332 -6.11 40.25 -16.57
CA GLY A 332 -5.44 40.65 -17.82
C GLY A 332 -3.91 40.63 -17.72
N PRO A 333 -3.20 41.06 -18.78
CA PRO A 333 -1.74 40.91 -18.89
C PRO A 333 -0.91 41.85 -17.99
N ASP A 334 -1.55 42.82 -17.34
CA ASP A 334 -0.86 43.84 -16.52
C ASP A 334 -0.46 43.33 -15.11
N MET A 335 -1.01 42.19 -14.69
CA MET A 335 -0.76 41.60 -13.38
C MET A 335 -0.54 40.09 -13.48
N GLU A 336 0.28 39.58 -12.58
CA GLU A 336 0.45 38.12 -12.36
C GLU A 336 -0.57 37.67 -11.33
N SER A 337 -1.18 36.52 -11.56
CA SER A 337 -2.11 35.86 -10.66
C SER A 337 -1.54 34.51 -10.18
N PHE A 338 -1.76 34.19 -8.89
CA PHE A 338 -1.33 32.93 -8.29
C PHE A 338 -2.39 32.44 -7.31
N ILE A 339 -2.79 31.19 -7.41
CA ILE A 339 -3.59 30.54 -6.37
C ILE A 339 -2.65 29.70 -5.52
N VAL A 340 -2.53 30.02 -4.23
CA VAL A 340 -1.58 29.39 -3.31
C VAL A 340 -2.21 29.10 -1.96
N GLY A 341 -1.80 28.01 -1.33
CA GLY A 341 -2.29 27.64 0.00
C GLY A 341 -1.71 26.33 0.46
N GLU A 342 -1.54 26.17 1.77
CA GLU A 342 -1.04 24.92 2.34
C GLU A 342 -1.94 23.75 1.93
N ASN A 343 -3.25 23.94 1.99
CA ASN A 343 -4.21 22.91 1.62
C ASN A 343 -4.11 22.49 0.14
N LEU A 344 -3.82 23.43 -0.76
CA LEU A 344 -3.58 23.11 -2.18
C LEU A 344 -2.29 22.33 -2.39
N MET A 345 -1.23 22.66 -1.65
CA MET A 345 0.02 21.90 -1.71
C MET A 345 -0.19 20.46 -1.24
N VAL A 346 -0.91 20.28 -0.12
CA VAL A 346 -1.27 18.94 0.39
C VAL A 346 -2.15 18.18 -0.63
N ASN A 347 -3.03 18.90 -1.33
CA ASN A 347 -3.91 18.34 -2.34
C ASN A 347 -3.16 17.88 -3.61
N ASN A 348 -2.22 18.67 -4.10
CA ASN A 348 -1.38 18.32 -5.25
C ASN A 348 -0.52 17.08 -4.98
N VAL A 349 -0.11 16.88 -3.73
CA VAL A 349 0.58 15.66 -3.29
C VAL A 349 -0.34 14.45 -3.37
N ALA A 350 -1.65 14.58 -3.10
CA ALA A 350 -2.61 13.48 -3.19
C ALA A 350 -2.77 12.95 -4.62
N GLU A 351 -2.74 13.82 -5.63
CA GLU A 351 -2.81 13.39 -7.04
C GLU A 351 -1.57 12.58 -7.42
N SER A 352 -0.39 12.99 -6.95
CA SER A 352 0.85 12.23 -7.15
C SER A 352 0.85 10.88 -6.44
N LEU A 353 0.04 10.71 -5.38
CA LEU A 353 -0.11 9.45 -4.63
C LEU A 353 -0.60 8.32 -5.53
N MET A 354 -1.65 8.56 -6.32
CA MET A 354 -2.22 7.54 -7.23
C MET A 354 -1.19 7.09 -8.25
N VAL A 355 -0.49 8.03 -8.88
CA VAL A 355 0.55 7.73 -9.87
C VAL A 355 1.70 6.96 -9.24
N ALA A 356 2.16 7.37 -8.07
CA ALA A 356 3.22 6.68 -7.33
C ALA A 356 2.80 5.26 -6.94
N GLN A 357 1.55 5.07 -6.50
CA GLN A 357 1.02 3.77 -6.13
C GLN A 357 0.93 2.81 -7.34
N VAL A 358 0.46 3.28 -8.49
CA VAL A 358 0.43 2.47 -9.71
C VAL A 358 1.85 2.07 -10.13
N LYS A 359 2.82 2.99 -10.08
CA LYS A 359 4.23 2.70 -10.37
C LYS A 359 4.82 1.67 -9.40
N ALA A 360 4.56 1.82 -8.09
CA ALA A 360 5.04 0.90 -7.07
C ALA A 360 4.46 -0.52 -7.26
N LEU A 361 3.14 -0.61 -7.51
CA LEU A 361 2.47 -1.87 -7.81
C LEU A 361 3.03 -2.53 -9.09
N ALA A 362 3.17 -1.77 -10.17
CA ALA A 362 3.70 -2.27 -11.42
C ALA A 362 5.14 -2.78 -11.25
N LEU A 363 6.00 -2.01 -10.59
CA LEU A 363 7.37 -2.42 -10.30
C LEU A 363 7.40 -3.72 -9.48
N LEU A 364 6.62 -3.79 -8.41
CA LEU A 364 6.57 -4.98 -7.55
C LEU A 364 6.07 -6.20 -8.33
N MET A 365 5.02 -6.06 -9.14
CA MET A 365 4.50 -7.16 -9.98
C MET A 365 5.55 -7.64 -10.99
N ILE A 366 6.29 -6.74 -11.61
CA ILE A 366 7.39 -7.09 -12.52
C ILE A 366 8.50 -7.84 -11.78
N LEU A 367 8.90 -7.36 -10.60
CA LEU A 367 9.95 -8.00 -9.79
C LEU A 367 9.53 -9.41 -9.34
N ILE A 368 8.30 -9.56 -8.85
CA ILE A 368 7.76 -10.88 -8.48
C ILE A 368 7.70 -11.80 -9.69
N PHE A 369 7.20 -11.29 -10.83
CA PHE A 369 7.18 -12.05 -12.07
C PHE A 369 8.57 -12.55 -12.46
N LEU A 370 9.59 -11.70 -12.40
CA LEU A 370 10.97 -12.07 -12.72
C LEU A 370 11.52 -13.12 -11.75
N ILE A 371 11.36 -12.91 -10.44
CA ILE A 371 11.81 -13.85 -9.41
C ILE A 371 11.17 -15.22 -9.62
N MET A 372 9.86 -15.28 -9.82
CA MET A 372 9.11 -16.52 -10.00
C MET A 372 9.43 -17.18 -11.36
N SER A 373 9.63 -16.38 -12.42
CA SER A 373 10.04 -16.89 -13.73
C SER A 373 11.43 -17.52 -13.69
N ILE A 374 12.35 -16.96 -12.92
CA ILE A 374 13.69 -17.52 -12.70
C ILE A 374 13.58 -18.79 -11.86
N MET A 375 12.84 -18.77 -10.76
CA MET A 375 12.65 -19.92 -9.88
C MET A 375 12.08 -21.14 -10.62
N PHE A 376 11.10 -20.93 -11.50
CA PHE A 376 10.46 -22.00 -12.31
C PHE A 376 11.05 -22.16 -13.71
N THR A 377 12.05 -21.35 -14.07
CA THR A 377 12.63 -21.34 -15.44
C THR A 377 11.56 -21.30 -16.55
N SER A 378 10.46 -20.62 -16.27
CA SER A 378 9.28 -20.57 -17.12
C SER A 378 8.53 -19.26 -16.96
N PHE A 379 8.31 -18.56 -18.07
CA PHE A 379 7.44 -17.38 -18.10
C PHE A 379 6.00 -17.72 -17.66
N LYS A 380 5.50 -18.91 -18.01
CA LYS A 380 4.18 -19.37 -17.58
C LYS A 380 4.12 -19.54 -16.05
N GLY A 381 5.19 -20.05 -15.44
CA GLY A 381 5.29 -20.17 -13.99
C GLY A 381 5.25 -18.82 -13.29
N GLY A 382 5.93 -17.81 -13.84
CA GLY A 382 5.88 -16.43 -13.35
C GLY A 382 4.47 -15.84 -13.39
N ILE A 383 3.76 -15.99 -14.50
CA ILE A 383 2.37 -15.51 -14.64
C ILE A 383 1.43 -16.20 -13.63
N ILE A 384 1.53 -17.53 -13.49
CA ILE A 384 0.68 -18.29 -12.57
C ILE A 384 0.88 -17.85 -11.13
N ALA A 385 2.11 -17.59 -10.73
CA ALA A 385 2.42 -17.13 -9.38
C ALA A 385 1.82 -15.73 -9.06
N LEU A 386 1.56 -14.89 -10.08
CA LEU A 386 0.92 -13.59 -9.88
C LEU A 386 -0.58 -13.68 -9.63
N VAL A 387 -1.27 -14.69 -10.14
CA VAL A 387 -2.74 -14.79 -10.03
C VAL A 387 -3.22 -14.75 -8.57
N PRO A 388 -2.67 -15.57 -7.63
CA PRO A 388 -3.08 -15.50 -6.23
C PRO A 388 -2.78 -14.16 -5.54
N ALA A 389 -1.81 -13.39 -6.04
CA ALA A 389 -1.47 -12.09 -5.49
C ALA A 389 -2.43 -10.98 -5.98
N ILE A 390 -2.91 -11.07 -7.21
CA ILE A 390 -3.82 -10.07 -7.80
C ILE A 390 -5.22 -10.14 -7.19
N ILE A 391 -5.73 -11.34 -6.90
CA ILE A 391 -7.10 -11.56 -6.40
C ILE A 391 -7.38 -10.77 -5.10
N PRO A 392 -6.59 -10.91 -4.03
CA PRO A 392 -6.83 -10.18 -2.79
C PRO A 392 -6.83 -8.66 -2.97
N ILE A 393 -6.01 -8.14 -3.89
CA ILE A 393 -5.88 -6.70 -4.15
C ILE A 393 -7.10 -6.17 -4.90
N ALA A 394 -7.55 -6.90 -5.93
CA ALA A 394 -8.76 -6.52 -6.65
C ALA A 394 -9.97 -6.45 -5.71
N LEU A 395 -10.10 -7.45 -4.81
CA LEU A 395 -11.14 -7.47 -3.78
C LEU A 395 -10.99 -6.31 -2.80
N MET A 396 -9.78 -6.03 -2.33
CA MET A 396 -9.48 -4.95 -1.38
C MET A 396 -9.88 -3.58 -1.94
N PHE A 397 -9.40 -3.22 -3.14
CA PHE A 397 -9.73 -1.92 -3.75
C PHE A 397 -11.22 -1.77 -4.04
N GLY A 398 -11.88 -2.85 -4.48
CA GLY A 398 -13.31 -2.83 -4.70
C GLY A 398 -14.11 -2.65 -3.42
N ILE A 399 -13.70 -3.29 -2.31
CA ILE A 399 -14.30 -3.12 -0.99
C ILE A 399 -14.06 -1.70 -0.46
N MET A 400 -12.86 -1.13 -0.67
CA MET A 400 -12.60 0.27 -0.30
C MET A 400 -13.62 1.20 -0.95
N SER A 401 -13.83 1.07 -2.26
CA SER A 401 -14.80 1.89 -2.98
C SER A 401 -16.24 1.67 -2.50
N TYR A 402 -16.60 0.43 -2.20
CA TYR A 402 -17.95 0.09 -1.71
C TYR A 402 -18.23 0.64 -0.30
N LEU A 403 -17.21 0.71 0.56
CA LEU A 403 -17.30 1.21 1.93
C LEU A 403 -16.92 2.69 2.08
N ASP A 404 -16.78 3.43 0.97
CA ASP A 404 -16.35 4.84 0.97
C ASP A 404 -15.02 5.08 1.72
N ILE A 405 -14.10 4.11 1.65
CA ILE A 405 -12.76 4.26 2.19
C ILE A 405 -11.87 4.90 1.12
N PRO A 406 -11.37 6.14 1.34
CA PRO A 406 -10.57 6.83 0.33
C PRO A 406 -9.17 6.22 0.16
N LEU A 407 -8.57 6.48 -1.01
CA LEU A 407 -7.16 6.27 -1.19
C LEU A 407 -6.41 7.42 -0.50
N ASN A 408 -5.82 7.12 0.65
CA ASN A 408 -4.98 8.02 1.43
C ASN A 408 -3.57 7.42 1.61
N PRO A 409 -2.59 8.12 2.20
CA PRO A 409 -1.23 7.58 2.36
C PRO A 409 -1.16 6.22 3.07
N GLY A 410 -2.05 5.94 4.01
CA GLY A 410 -2.11 4.65 4.71
C GLY A 410 -2.71 3.55 3.85
N THR A 411 -3.90 3.79 3.27
CA THR A 411 -4.60 2.77 2.47
C THR A 411 -3.89 2.46 1.15
N ALA A 412 -3.20 3.44 0.57
CA ALA A 412 -2.40 3.25 -0.63
C ALA A 412 -1.28 2.22 -0.42
N MET A 413 -0.60 2.25 0.72
CA MET A 413 0.48 1.31 1.02
C MET A 413 0.01 -0.13 1.20
N VAL A 414 -1.26 -0.34 1.61
CA VAL A 414 -1.78 -1.69 1.90
C VAL A 414 -1.63 -2.61 0.69
N ALA A 415 -1.94 -2.14 -0.50
CA ALA A 415 -1.91 -2.97 -1.71
C ALA A 415 -0.53 -3.56 -1.98
N VAL A 416 0.50 -2.73 -1.90
CA VAL A 416 1.89 -3.14 -2.20
C VAL A 416 2.44 -4.05 -1.11
N ILE A 417 2.16 -3.72 0.16
CA ILE A 417 2.57 -4.53 1.31
C ILE A 417 1.84 -5.87 1.28
N ALA A 418 0.54 -5.85 1.00
CA ALA A 418 -0.28 -7.04 0.95
C ALA A 418 0.16 -8.02 -0.17
N ILE A 419 0.60 -7.51 -1.35
CA ILE A 419 1.21 -8.37 -2.38
C ILE A 419 2.46 -9.04 -1.84
N GLY A 420 3.37 -8.25 -1.25
CA GLY A 420 4.64 -8.77 -0.73
C GLY A 420 4.44 -9.89 0.28
N ILE A 421 3.38 -9.80 1.10
CA ILE A 421 3.06 -10.83 2.10
C ILE A 421 2.20 -11.97 1.51
N ALA A 422 1.24 -11.66 0.64
CA ALA A 422 0.35 -12.68 0.06
C ALA A 422 1.09 -13.67 -0.84
N ILE A 423 2.15 -13.23 -1.52
CA ILE A 423 2.99 -14.08 -2.37
C ILE A 423 3.80 -15.11 -1.56
N ASP A 424 4.03 -14.85 -0.26
CA ASP A 424 4.75 -15.75 0.63
C ASP A 424 4.12 -17.15 0.64
N GLY A 425 2.82 -17.24 0.90
CA GLY A 425 2.11 -18.52 0.84
C GLY A 425 2.19 -19.22 -0.52
N THR A 426 2.18 -18.44 -1.61
CA THR A 426 2.35 -18.98 -2.98
C THR A 426 3.75 -19.53 -3.17
N ILE A 427 4.79 -18.85 -2.69
CA ILE A 427 6.19 -19.29 -2.81
C ILE A 427 6.38 -20.62 -2.08
N HIS A 428 5.91 -20.74 -0.84
CA HIS A 428 6.00 -21.98 -0.06
C HIS A 428 5.26 -23.13 -0.71
N LEU A 429 4.01 -22.92 -1.17
CA LEU A 429 3.21 -23.93 -1.84
C LEU A 429 3.87 -24.41 -3.14
N LEU A 430 4.32 -23.49 -3.98
CA LEU A 430 4.95 -23.81 -5.26
C LEU A 430 6.34 -24.46 -5.07
N ALA A 431 7.10 -24.04 -4.07
CA ALA A 431 8.39 -24.66 -3.74
C ALA A 431 8.20 -26.11 -3.27
N ARG A 432 7.19 -26.37 -2.42
CA ARG A 432 6.88 -27.72 -1.96
C ARG A 432 6.37 -28.60 -3.10
N TYR A 433 5.48 -28.09 -3.93
CA TYR A 433 5.04 -28.78 -5.16
C TYR A 433 6.24 -29.19 -6.03
N ASN A 434 7.15 -28.26 -6.28
CA ASN A 434 8.35 -28.51 -7.08
C ASN A 434 9.26 -29.59 -6.48
N GLU A 435 9.32 -29.68 -5.16
CA GLU A 435 10.04 -30.75 -4.47
C GLU A 435 9.35 -32.12 -4.66
N LEU A 436 8.02 -32.16 -4.51
CA LEU A 436 7.25 -33.40 -4.61
C LEU A 436 7.21 -33.96 -6.04
N CYS A 437 7.21 -33.10 -7.06
CA CYS A 437 7.33 -33.51 -8.46
C CYS A 437 8.62 -34.31 -8.79
N ARG A 438 9.60 -34.37 -7.88
CA ARG A 438 10.77 -35.23 -8.01
C ARG A 438 10.55 -36.64 -7.55
N ARG A 439 9.53 -36.84 -6.70
CA ARG A 439 9.26 -38.14 -6.03
C ARG A 439 8.12 -38.89 -6.67
N THR A 440 7.25 -38.19 -7.41
CA THR A 440 6.11 -38.82 -8.12
C THR A 440 6.01 -38.32 -9.55
N SER A 441 5.57 -39.20 -10.45
CA SER A 441 5.22 -38.86 -11.83
C SER A 441 3.80 -38.30 -11.95
N ASP A 442 2.96 -38.49 -10.92
CA ASP A 442 1.60 -37.95 -10.88
C ASP A 442 1.60 -36.51 -10.31
N TYR A 443 1.34 -35.57 -11.20
CA TYR A 443 1.32 -34.14 -10.84
C TYR A 443 0.12 -33.76 -10.00
N VAL A 444 -1.01 -34.45 -10.14
CA VAL A 444 -2.21 -34.19 -9.32
C VAL A 444 -1.94 -34.65 -7.89
N GLU A 445 -1.30 -35.78 -7.72
CA GLU A 445 -0.87 -36.28 -6.41
C GLU A 445 0.15 -35.31 -5.78
N ALA A 446 1.10 -34.81 -6.57
CA ALA A 446 2.09 -33.82 -6.09
C ALA A 446 1.43 -32.50 -5.62
N VAL A 447 0.42 -32.00 -6.35
CA VAL A 447 -0.35 -30.81 -5.91
C VAL A 447 -1.09 -31.09 -4.63
N ASN A 448 -1.82 -32.20 -4.54
CA ASN A 448 -2.59 -32.56 -3.35
C ASN A 448 -1.69 -32.74 -2.12
N SER A 449 -0.53 -33.36 -2.29
CA SER A 449 0.44 -33.53 -1.22
C SER A 449 1.08 -32.21 -0.80
N ALA A 450 1.43 -31.33 -1.76
CA ALA A 450 1.95 -30.00 -1.46
C ALA A 450 0.95 -29.15 -0.67
N VAL A 451 -0.32 -29.18 -1.08
CA VAL A 451 -1.41 -28.46 -0.40
C VAL A 451 -1.63 -29.03 1.01
N ASN A 452 -1.63 -30.35 1.19
CA ASN A 452 -1.76 -30.94 2.52
C ASN A 452 -0.62 -30.55 3.46
N ASP A 453 0.59 -30.48 2.94
CA ASP A 453 1.78 -30.14 3.71
C ASP A 453 1.84 -28.66 4.11
N GLU A 454 1.46 -27.77 3.20
CA GLU A 454 1.62 -26.32 3.39
C GLU A 454 0.34 -25.62 3.86
N ALA A 455 -0.84 -26.22 3.75
CA ALA A 455 -2.07 -25.59 4.19
C ALA A 455 -2.14 -25.30 5.70
N PRO A 456 -1.72 -26.19 6.62
CA PRO A 456 -1.78 -25.89 8.04
C PRO A 456 -0.92 -24.67 8.42
N PRO A 457 0.37 -24.57 8.08
CA PRO A 457 1.16 -23.39 8.40
C PRO A 457 0.63 -22.13 7.70
N LEU A 458 0.16 -22.23 6.45
CA LEU A 458 -0.37 -21.12 5.69
C LEU A 458 -1.68 -20.55 6.28
N ILE A 459 -2.61 -21.42 6.71
CA ILE A 459 -3.84 -21.00 7.38
C ILE A 459 -3.51 -20.31 8.72
N VAL A 460 -2.64 -20.93 9.51
CA VAL A 460 -2.25 -20.39 10.83
C VAL A 460 -1.55 -19.04 10.68
N SER A 461 -0.59 -18.93 9.76
CA SER A 461 0.14 -17.68 9.51
C SER A 461 -0.79 -16.58 8.99
N SER A 462 -1.65 -16.87 8.01
CA SER A 462 -2.58 -15.88 7.47
C SER A 462 -3.62 -15.41 8.48
N ILE A 463 -4.12 -16.30 9.34
CA ILE A 463 -5.02 -15.94 10.43
C ILE A 463 -4.27 -15.09 11.48
N ALA A 464 -3.05 -15.46 11.84
CA ALA A 464 -2.22 -14.68 12.77
C ALA A 464 -1.93 -13.28 12.21
N LEU A 465 -1.61 -13.18 10.90
CA LEU A 465 -1.46 -11.91 10.19
C LEU A 465 -2.75 -11.07 10.24
N ALA A 466 -3.90 -11.69 9.94
CA ALA A 466 -5.19 -11.00 9.96
C ALA A 466 -5.52 -10.46 11.37
N PHE A 467 -5.29 -11.23 12.42
CA PHE A 467 -5.45 -10.76 13.79
C PHE A 467 -4.43 -9.68 14.16
N GLY A 468 -3.17 -9.85 13.78
CA GLY A 468 -2.11 -8.89 14.09
C GLY A 468 -2.35 -7.53 13.43
N PHE A 469 -2.74 -7.51 12.15
CA PHE A 469 -3.18 -6.27 11.49
C PHE A 469 -4.52 -5.78 12.05
N GLY A 470 -5.43 -6.68 12.41
CA GLY A 470 -6.72 -6.37 13.02
C GLY A 470 -6.61 -5.57 14.32
N VAL A 471 -5.55 -5.76 15.10
CA VAL A 471 -5.29 -4.94 16.31
C VAL A 471 -5.17 -3.45 15.98
N LEU A 472 -4.66 -3.10 14.80
CA LEU A 472 -4.53 -1.71 14.38
C LEU A 472 -5.88 -0.99 14.18
N ILE A 473 -6.99 -1.73 14.05
CA ILE A 473 -8.36 -1.17 13.97
C ILE A 473 -8.69 -0.34 15.21
N PHE A 474 -8.13 -0.69 16.35
CA PHE A 474 -8.33 0.03 17.62
C PHE A 474 -7.49 1.30 17.74
N SER A 475 -6.76 1.68 16.69
CA SER A 475 -5.98 2.92 16.68
C SER A 475 -6.85 4.16 16.79
N ASN A 476 -6.36 5.17 17.51
CA ASN A 476 -6.95 6.50 17.55
C ASN A 476 -6.77 7.31 16.24
N PHE A 477 -6.02 6.76 15.28
CA PHE A 477 -5.84 7.35 13.96
C PHE A 477 -6.60 6.54 12.91
N THR A 478 -7.55 7.17 12.24
CA THR A 478 -8.37 6.52 11.19
C THR A 478 -7.52 5.92 10.08
N ILE A 479 -6.44 6.61 9.68
CA ILE A 479 -5.52 6.13 8.64
C ILE A 479 -4.85 4.80 9.04
N VAL A 480 -4.48 4.63 10.31
CA VAL A 480 -3.88 3.40 10.85
C VAL A 480 -4.93 2.31 11.00
N ALA A 481 -6.14 2.67 11.45
CA ALA A 481 -7.25 1.73 11.58
C ALA A 481 -7.70 1.17 10.22
N GLN A 482 -7.81 2.04 9.21
CA GLN A 482 -8.12 1.64 7.83
C GLN A 482 -7.03 0.73 7.25
N PHE A 483 -5.76 1.08 7.43
CA PHE A 483 -4.63 0.24 7.05
C PHE A 483 -4.76 -1.16 7.67
N GLY A 484 -4.98 -1.24 8.98
CA GLY A 484 -5.12 -2.50 9.70
C GLY A 484 -6.29 -3.35 9.22
N ALA A 485 -7.46 -2.74 9.03
CA ALA A 485 -8.67 -3.42 8.55
C ALA A 485 -8.49 -3.99 7.14
N LEU A 486 -7.94 -3.18 6.22
CA LEU A 486 -7.72 -3.59 4.84
C LEU A 486 -6.63 -4.67 4.73
N ALA A 487 -5.53 -4.51 5.47
CA ALA A 487 -4.48 -5.52 5.52
C ALA A 487 -5.00 -6.86 6.08
N ALA A 488 -5.76 -6.82 7.18
CA ALA A 488 -6.39 -8.02 7.75
C ALA A 488 -7.32 -8.72 6.77
N ALA A 489 -8.21 -7.96 6.10
CA ALA A 489 -9.11 -8.50 5.08
C ALA A 489 -8.33 -9.12 3.90
N THR A 490 -7.26 -8.47 3.45
CA THR A 490 -6.43 -8.97 2.35
C THR A 490 -5.73 -10.28 2.71
N MET A 491 -5.29 -10.44 3.96
CA MET A 491 -4.71 -11.71 4.43
C MET A 491 -5.73 -12.85 4.43
N LEU A 492 -6.98 -12.58 4.80
CA LEU A 492 -8.05 -13.59 4.71
C LEU A 492 -8.38 -13.95 3.25
N PHE A 493 -8.40 -12.98 2.34
CA PHE A 493 -8.58 -13.26 0.90
C PHE A 493 -7.39 -14.03 0.31
N SER A 494 -6.20 -13.85 0.85
CA SER A 494 -5.00 -14.60 0.44
C SER A 494 -5.12 -16.10 0.75
N ILE A 495 -5.75 -16.49 1.87
CA ILE A 495 -6.04 -17.90 2.18
C ILE A 495 -6.88 -18.52 1.03
N PHE A 496 -7.95 -17.81 0.65
CA PHE A 496 -8.82 -18.26 -0.45
C PHE A 496 -8.05 -18.36 -1.77
N ALA A 497 -7.26 -17.35 -2.12
CA ALA A 497 -6.49 -17.35 -3.36
C ALA A 497 -5.44 -18.47 -3.39
N ASN A 498 -4.69 -18.66 -2.31
CA ASN A 498 -3.60 -19.63 -2.23
C ASN A 498 -4.11 -21.09 -2.11
N LEU A 499 -5.14 -21.34 -1.32
CA LEU A 499 -5.58 -22.72 -1.05
C LEU A 499 -6.74 -23.18 -1.92
N LEU A 500 -7.48 -22.30 -2.58
CA LEU A 500 -8.57 -22.67 -3.45
C LEU A 500 -8.21 -22.48 -4.93
N ILE A 501 -7.68 -21.33 -5.30
CA ILE A 501 -7.45 -20.98 -6.71
C ILE A 501 -6.12 -21.55 -7.23
N THR A 502 -5.04 -21.40 -6.47
CA THR A 502 -3.70 -21.83 -6.90
C THR A 502 -3.64 -23.32 -7.22
N PRO A 503 -4.18 -24.26 -6.41
CA PRO A 503 -4.15 -25.67 -6.73
C PRO A 503 -4.92 -26.03 -8.01
N ILE A 504 -6.08 -25.37 -8.27
CA ILE A 504 -6.85 -25.59 -9.51
C ILE A 504 -6.00 -25.20 -10.74
N ILE A 505 -5.22 -24.13 -10.65
CA ILE A 505 -4.34 -23.71 -11.76
C ILE A 505 -3.15 -24.67 -11.90
N MET A 506 -2.55 -25.08 -10.78
CA MET A 506 -1.39 -25.97 -10.77
C MET A 506 -1.67 -27.35 -11.33
N THR A 507 -2.86 -27.93 -11.12
CA THR A 507 -3.23 -29.22 -11.69
C THR A 507 -3.33 -29.22 -13.23
N ARG A 508 -3.34 -28.04 -13.85
CA ARG A 508 -3.44 -27.87 -15.31
C ARG A 508 -2.14 -27.48 -16.00
N ILE A 509 -1.10 -27.14 -15.24
CA ILE A 509 0.15 -26.61 -15.78
C ILE A 509 1.34 -27.23 -15.05
N ARG A 510 2.16 -27.97 -15.79
CA ARG A 510 3.38 -28.55 -15.26
C ARG A 510 4.44 -27.47 -15.08
N LEU A 511 4.91 -27.27 -13.84
CA LEU A 511 6.00 -26.37 -13.51
C LEU A 511 7.26 -27.16 -13.16
N ILE A 512 8.40 -26.80 -13.75
CA ILE A 512 9.70 -27.40 -13.51
C ILE A 512 10.63 -26.33 -12.96
N GLY A 513 11.17 -26.54 -11.77
CA GLY A 513 12.00 -25.55 -11.11
C GLY A 513 13.48 -25.60 -11.52
N LEU A 514 14.15 -24.44 -11.41
CA LEU A 514 15.58 -24.30 -11.68
C LEU A 514 16.42 -25.29 -10.86
N TYR A 515 16.07 -25.46 -9.60
CA TYR A 515 16.81 -26.38 -8.71
C TYR A 515 16.68 -27.84 -9.17
N GLN A 516 15.54 -28.26 -9.73
CA GLN A 516 15.40 -29.62 -10.31
C GLN A 516 16.36 -29.81 -11.48
N ILE A 517 16.46 -28.79 -12.34
CA ILE A 517 17.33 -28.85 -13.50
C ILE A 517 18.81 -28.90 -13.06
N LEU A 518 19.18 -28.11 -12.05
CA LEU A 518 20.57 -28.02 -11.57
C LEU A 518 20.98 -29.21 -10.70
N SER A 519 20.07 -29.76 -9.88
CA SER A 519 20.36 -30.86 -8.95
C SER A 519 20.26 -32.26 -9.56
N MET A 520 19.88 -32.35 -10.83
CA MET A 520 19.74 -33.63 -11.53
C MET A 520 21.14 -34.24 -11.77
N SER A 521 21.45 -35.31 -11.05
CA SER A 521 22.67 -36.10 -11.27
C SER A 521 22.39 -37.10 -12.41
N ILE A 522 22.73 -36.72 -13.61
CA ILE A 522 22.70 -37.64 -14.76
C ILE A 522 24.12 -37.89 -15.19
N ASP A 523 24.42 -39.13 -15.53
CA ASP A 523 25.70 -39.49 -16.09
C ASP A 523 25.90 -38.73 -17.42
N LEU A 524 26.89 -37.84 -17.43
CA LEU A 524 27.18 -36.99 -18.58
C LEU A 524 27.56 -37.80 -19.84
N GLU A 525 28.04 -39.02 -19.67
CA GLU A 525 28.34 -39.93 -20.77
C GLU A 525 27.09 -40.37 -21.52
N VAL A 526 26.03 -40.68 -20.79
CA VAL A 526 24.71 -41.04 -21.38
C VAL A 526 24.11 -39.86 -22.14
N LEU A 527 24.25 -38.66 -21.61
CA LEU A 527 23.73 -37.45 -22.25
C LEU A 527 24.51 -37.04 -23.51
N ASN A 528 25.81 -37.23 -23.50
CA ASN A 528 26.69 -36.86 -24.62
C ASN A 528 26.58 -37.84 -25.81
N ASN A 529 26.22 -39.09 -25.55
CA ASN A 529 26.07 -40.12 -26.56
C ASN A 529 24.69 -40.17 -27.21
N SER A 530 23.74 -39.35 -26.75
CA SER A 530 22.39 -39.29 -27.36
C SER A 530 22.36 -38.37 -28.57
N PRO A 531 22.08 -38.89 -29.80
CA PRO A 531 22.02 -38.08 -31.02
C PRO A 531 20.99 -36.92 -30.95
N LEU A 532 19.90 -37.13 -30.20
CA LEU A 532 18.83 -36.14 -30.02
C LEU A 532 19.24 -34.93 -29.17
N LEU A 533 20.29 -35.08 -28.35
CA LEU A 533 20.70 -34.07 -27.36
C LEU A 533 22.03 -33.42 -27.68
N GLN A 534 22.73 -33.83 -28.76
CA GLN A 534 24.10 -33.39 -29.09
C GLN A 534 24.28 -31.87 -29.21
N ASN A 535 23.27 -31.16 -29.74
CA ASN A 535 23.35 -29.70 -29.96
C ASN A 535 22.76 -28.86 -28.85
N MET A 536 22.39 -29.47 -27.71
CA MET A 536 21.79 -28.79 -26.58
C MET A 536 22.81 -28.45 -25.49
N SER A 537 22.69 -27.31 -24.83
CA SER A 537 23.45 -27.00 -23.62
C SER A 537 23.08 -27.99 -22.50
N ASN A 538 23.98 -28.18 -21.52
CA ASN A 538 23.69 -29.04 -20.36
C ASN A 538 22.40 -28.69 -19.64
N TYR A 539 22.05 -27.42 -19.58
CA TYR A 539 20.79 -26.96 -19.05
C TYR A 539 19.59 -27.42 -19.90
N GLN A 540 19.67 -27.26 -21.22
CA GLN A 540 18.58 -27.67 -22.14
C GLN A 540 18.40 -29.20 -22.15
N ARG A 541 19.49 -29.98 -22.09
CA ARG A 541 19.46 -31.44 -21.99
C ARG A 541 18.74 -31.89 -20.73
N ARG A 542 19.12 -31.36 -19.56
CA ARG A 542 18.47 -31.67 -18.28
C ARG A 542 16.97 -31.28 -18.29
N LYS A 543 16.64 -30.14 -18.84
CA LYS A 543 15.27 -29.68 -18.99
C LYS A 543 14.44 -30.58 -19.92
N ALA A 544 15.01 -31.00 -21.04
CA ALA A 544 14.37 -31.90 -22.00
C ALA A 544 14.04 -33.26 -21.36
N ILE A 545 14.98 -33.84 -20.59
CA ILE A 545 14.77 -35.11 -19.88
C ILE A 545 13.66 -34.99 -18.81
N LEU A 546 13.63 -33.88 -18.07
CA LEU A 546 12.59 -33.65 -17.07
C LEU A 546 11.19 -33.47 -17.68
N ILE A 547 11.11 -33.05 -18.95
CA ILE A 547 9.85 -32.84 -19.67
C ILE A 547 9.41 -34.12 -20.42
N SER A 548 10.37 -34.99 -20.79
CA SER A 548 10.06 -36.21 -21.50
C SER A 548 9.30 -37.18 -20.61
N GLU A 549 8.21 -37.77 -21.13
CA GLU A 549 7.51 -38.90 -20.52
C GLU A 549 8.12 -40.19 -21.03
N LEU A 550 8.37 -41.14 -20.12
CA LEU A 550 8.65 -42.51 -20.51
C LEU A 550 7.35 -43.12 -21.07
N HIS A 551 7.26 -43.29 -22.36
CA HIS A 551 6.31 -44.18 -22.96
C HIS A 551 6.99 -45.54 -23.09
N GLU A 552 6.47 -46.55 -22.37
CA GLU A 552 6.79 -47.97 -22.60
C GLU A 552 6.23 -48.45 -23.93
#